data_af9613bbfb23c3460b9a469e7fcda23b
#
_entry.id   af9613bbfb23c3460b9a469e7fcda23b
#
_cell.length_a   1.000
_cell.length_b   1.000
_cell.length_c   1.000
_cell.angle_alpha   90.00
_cell.angle_beta   90.00
_cell.angle_gamma   90.00
#
_symmetry.space_group_name_H-M   'P 1'
#
loop_
_entity.id
_entity.type
_entity.pdbx_description
1 polymer ?
#
loop_
_entity_poly.entity_id
_entity_poly.type
_entity_poly.pdbx_seq_one_letter_code
_entity_poly.pdbx_strand_id
1 'polypeptide(L)'
;DVAPSRGLGDVYKRQALVYGIPKIKNSRLEAYLFKDNKKSLVYISDNFKPGYQKIITSYSVIKEFDNNTSLLEVNIETGRTHQIRAHLAHIGYPIIGDGKYGINQINKQFGYKYQQLNSFKLEFNFVTDAGILNYLNGTVITQKALHLI
;
A
#
# COMPACT_ATOMS: atom_id res chain seq x y z
N ASP A 1 -0.80 9.82 1.30
CA ASP A 1 -0.79 8.91 2.43
C ASP A 1 -0.77 9.65 3.73
N VAL A 2 -1.59 9.24 4.61
CA VAL A 2 -1.69 9.84 5.91
C VAL A 2 -1.15 8.88 6.92
N ALA A 3 -0.43 9.39 7.90
CA ALA A 3 0.12 8.53 8.92
C ALA A 3 -0.99 7.80 9.65
N PRO A 4 -0.79 6.55 10.00
CA PRO A 4 -1.77 5.84 10.79
C PRO A 4 -1.91 6.50 12.15
N SER A 5 -3.00 6.18 12.80
CA SER A 5 -3.23 6.69 14.12
C SER A 5 -2.08 6.37 15.05
N ARG A 6 -1.80 7.31 15.93
CA ARG A 6 -0.81 7.02 16.88
C ARG A 6 -1.39 6.55 18.14
N GLY A 7 -2.65 6.35 18.20
CA GLY A 7 -3.30 5.85 19.38
C GLY A 7 -2.84 4.47 19.69
N LEU A 8 -2.67 4.17 20.95
CA LEU A 8 -2.25 2.86 21.31
C LEU A 8 -3.31 1.86 20.95
N GLY A 9 -2.92 0.79 20.40
CA GLY A 9 -3.85 -0.24 20.02
C GLY A 9 -4.49 -0.05 18.68
N ASP A 10 -4.33 1.10 18.08
CA ASP A 10 -4.89 1.31 16.75
C ASP A 10 -3.92 0.76 15.73
N VAL A 11 -4.39 -0.17 14.94
CA VAL A 11 -3.55 -0.78 13.92
C VAL A 11 -4.28 -0.65 12.60
N TYR A 12 -3.60 -0.06 11.63
CA TYR A 12 -4.16 0.08 10.31
C TYR A 12 -3.36 -0.76 9.35
N LYS A 13 -4.07 -1.44 8.49
CA LYS A 13 -3.46 -2.14 7.37
C LYS A 13 -4.02 -1.58 6.10
N ARG A 14 -3.26 -1.68 5.05
CA ARG A 14 -3.69 -1.24 3.74
C ARG A 14 -3.59 -2.39 2.77
N GLN A 15 -4.48 -2.41 1.81
CA GLN A 15 -4.42 -3.38 0.72
C GLN A 15 -4.10 -2.63 -0.55
N ALA A 16 -3.13 -3.12 -1.29
CA ALA A 16 -2.70 -2.49 -2.53
C ALA A 16 -2.72 -3.52 -3.64
N LEU A 17 -3.35 -3.18 -4.75
CA LEU A 17 -3.28 -4.01 -5.94
C LEU A 17 -2.14 -3.48 -6.78
N VAL A 18 -1.13 -4.30 -7.01
CA VAL A 18 0.07 -3.88 -7.72
C VAL A 18 0.26 -4.65 -9.02
N TYR A 19 1.00 -4.06 -9.94
CA TYR A 19 1.38 -4.74 -11.16
C TYR A 19 2.62 -5.58 -10.86
N GLY A 20 2.60 -6.83 -11.26
CA GLY A 20 3.68 -7.75 -10.97
C GLY A 20 3.39 -8.62 -9.76
N ILE A 21 4.21 -9.63 -9.58
CA ILE A 21 4.08 -10.55 -8.47
C ILE A 21 5.44 -10.58 -7.76
N PRO A 22 5.52 -10.04 -6.54
CA PRO A 22 6.79 -10.00 -5.84
C PRO A 22 7.36 -11.39 -5.62
N LYS A 23 8.64 -11.53 -5.91
CA LYS A 23 9.31 -12.80 -5.70
C LYS A 23 9.46 -13.12 -4.22
N ILE A 24 9.69 -12.08 -3.43
CA ILE A 24 9.75 -12.24 -1.98
C ILE A 24 8.36 -11.94 -1.47
N LYS A 25 7.72 -12.91 -0.85
CA LYS A 25 6.30 -12.80 -0.49
C LYS A 25 6.04 -11.98 0.75
N ASN A 26 7.03 -11.82 1.60
CA ASN A 26 6.95 -10.98 2.79
C ASN A 26 8.25 -10.21 2.91
N SER A 27 8.18 -8.93 3.13
CA SER A 27 9.41 -8.16 3.28
C SER A 27 9.17 -6.90 4.11
N ARG A 28 10.18 -6.51 4.86
CA ARG A 28 10.23 -5.25 5.56
C ARG A 28 11.28 -4.41 4.87
N LEU A 29 10.84 -3.33 4.24
CA LEU A 29 11.70 -2.51 3.40
C LEU A 29 12.08 -1.22 4.09
N GLU A 30 13.33 -0.85 4.03
CA GLU A 30 13.80 0.43 4.53
C GLU A 30 14.38 1.22 3.38
N ALA A 31 14.08 2.50 3.34
CA ALA A 31 14.57 3.40 2.32
C ALA A 31 14.48 4.82 2.84
N TYR A 32 14.68 5.79 1.98
CA TYR A 32 14.66 7.20 2.34
C TYR A 32 13.80 7.95 1.33
N LEU A 33 13.05 8.94 1.83
CA LEU A 33 12.06 9.64 1.04
C LEU A 33 12.28 11.14 1.12
N PHE A 34 12.26 11.80 -0.02
CA PHE A 34 12.30 13.25 -0.11
C PHE A 34 11.01 13.73 -0.76
N LYS A 35 10.38 14.75 -0.17
CA LYS A 35 9.17 15.32 -0.73
C LYS A 35 9.49 16.63 -1.41
N ASP A 36 9.15 16.73 -2.68
CA ASP A 36 9.23 17.97 -3.43
C ASP A 36 7.85 18.64 -3.38
N ASN A 37 7.72 19.65 -2.53
CA ASN A 37 6.45 20.30 -2.32
C ASN A 37 5.95 21.05 -3.56
N LYS A 38 6.85 21.53 -4.38
CA LYS A 38 6.44 22.25 -5.57
C LYS A 38 5.82 21.35 -6.60
N LYS A 39 6.35 20.15 -6.73
CA LYS A 39 5.84 19.18 -7.72
C LYS A 39 4.82 18.22 -7.13
N SER A 40 4.60 18.26 -5.84
CA SER A 40 3.74 17.31 -5.14
C SER A 40 4.15 15.88 -5.45
N LEU A 41 5.44 15.62 -5.44
CA LEU A 41 6.00 14.32 -5.72
C LEU A 41 6.99 13.95 -4.64
N VAL A 42 7.16 12.66 -4.44
CA VAL A 42 8.19 12.18 -3.54
C VAL A 42 9.17 11.29 -4.33
N TYR A 43 10.38 11.25 -3.86
CA TYR A 43 11.44 10.46 -4.46
C TYR A 43 11.97 9.49 -3.43
N ILE A 44 12.29 8.27 -3.85
CA ILE A 44 12.78 7.23 -2.96
C ILE A 44 14.24 6.94 -3.28
N SER A 45 15.03 6.79 -2.25
CA SER A 45 16.44 6.41 -2.40
C SER A 45 16.73 5.25 -1.47
N ASP A 46 17.52 4.30 -1.94
CA ASP A 46 17.96 3.20 -1.08
C ASP A 46 18.99 3.67 -0.07
N ASN A 47 19.67 4.77 -0.34
CA ASN A 47 20.70 5.29 0.53
C ASN A 47 20.33 6.64 1.09
N PHE A 48 20.83 6.95 2.28
CA PHE A 48 20.55 8.22 2.90
C PHE A 48 21.12 9.37 2.05
N LYS A 49 20.34 10.43 1.94
CA LYS A 49 20.80 11.68 1.31
C LYS A 49 20.30 12.83 2.16
N PRO A 50 21.00 13.97 2.19
CA PRO A 50 20.53 15.13 2.94
C PRO A 50 19.13 15.54 2.48
N GLY A 51 18.27 15.82 3.43
CA GLY A 51 16.88 16.19 3.13
C GLY A 51 15.94 15.01 3.02
N TYR A 52 16.46 13.79 2.96
CA TYR A 52 15.62 12.60 2.89
C TYR A 52 15.33 12.08 4.30
N GLN A 53 14.18 11.49 4.47
CA GLN A 53 13.78 10.92 5.75
C GLN A 53 13.57 9.43 5.62
N LYS A 54 13.94 8.70 6.64
CA LYS A 54 13.82 7.25 6.61
C LYS A 54 12.37 6.83 6.57
N ILE A 55 12.09 5.82 5.76
CA ILE A 55 10.77 5.21 5.68
C ILE A 55 10.89 3.71 5.87
N ILE A 56 9.87 3.10 6.45
CA ILE A 56 9.81 1.67 6.66
C ILE A 56 8.45 1.19 6.21
N THR A 57 8.44 0.29 5.25
CA THR A 57 7.23 -0.26 4.66
C THR A 57 7.34 -1.78 4.64
N SER A 58 6.34 -2.47 5.13
CA SER A 58 6.32 -3.93 5.09
C SER A 58 5.16 -4.39 4.25
N TYR A 59 5.32 -5.50 3.55
CA TYR A 59 4.23 -6.05 2.78
C TYR A 59 4.18 -7.57 2.87
N SER A 60 3.01 -8.12 2.60
CA SER A 60 2.80 -9.55 2.44
C SER A 60 1.92 -9.75 1.22
N VAL A 61 2.25 -10.71 0.38
CA VAL A 61 1.41 -11.01 -0.77
C VAL A 61 0.23 -11.84 -0.28
N ILE A 62 -0.98 -11.31 -0.43
CA ILE A 62 -2.19 -12.00 -0.01
C ILE A 62 -2.69 -12.90 -1.13
N LYS A 63 -2.64 -12.43 -2.36
CA LYS A 63 -3.18 -13.17 -3.48
C LYS A 63 -2.47 -12.78 -4.77
N GLU A 64 -2.26 -13.76 -5.64
CA GLU A 64 -1.67 -13.55 -6.97
C GLU A 64 -2.75 -13.83 -8.01
N PHE A 65 -2.76 -13.03 -9.06
CA PHE A 65 -3.74 -13.16 -10.12
C PHE A 65 -3.08 -13.50 -11.45
N ASP A 66 -3.85 -14.10 -12.36
CA ASP A 66 -3.30 -14.55 -13.62
C ASP A 66 -2.86 -13.42 -14.54
N ASN A 67 -3.37 -12.22 -14.35
CA ASN A 67 -3.02 -11.08 -15.17
C ASN A 67 -1.75 -10.36 -14.72
N ASN A 68 -0.90 -11.05 -13.98
CA ASN A 68 0.35 -10.51 -13.47
C ASN A 68 0.15 -9.35 -12.52
N THR A 69 -0.89 -9.45 -11.71
CA THR A 69 -1.12 -8.50 -10.62
C THR A 69 -1.16 -9.27 -9.31
N SER A 70 -0.96 -8.58 -8.21
CA SER A 70 -1.05 -9.21 -6.90
C SER A 70 -1.66 -8.23 -5.91
N LEU A 71 -2.32 -8.80 -4.91
CA LEU A 71 -2.89 -8.03 -3.83
C LEU A 71 -1.95 -8.13 -2.64
N LEU A 72 -1.51 -7.00 -2.15
CA LEU A 72 -0.58 -6.95 -1.02
C LEU A 72 -1.28 -6.37 0.19
N GLU A 73 -0.94 -6.91 1.35
CA GLU A 73 -1.27 -6.27 2.60
C GLU A 73 -0.04 -5.47 3.01
N VAL A 74 -0.21 -4.20 3.31
CA VAL A 74 0.90 -3.29 3.54
C VAL A 74 0.79 -2.64 4.91
N ASN A 75 1.88 -2.63 5.65
CA ASN A 75 1.98 -1.95 6.92
C ASN A 75 3.10 -0.93 6.85
N ILE A 76 2.93 0.20 7.52
CA ILE A 76 3.97 1.20 7.56
C ILE A 76 4.30 1.52 9.01
N GLU A 77 5.58 1.69 9.31
CA GLU A 77 6.05 2.13 10.62
C GLU A 77 6.28 3.63 10.61
N THR A 78 6.43 4.22 9.44
CA THR A 78 6.54 5.66 9.25
C THR A 78 5.41 6.06 8.31
N GLY A 79 4.85 7.24 8.49
CA GLY A 79 3.72 7.67 7.66
C GLY A 79 4.02 8.90 6.85
N ARG A 80 4.92 8.79 5.90
CA ARG A 80 5.27 9.93 5.05
C ARG A 80 4.34 10.03 3.85
N THR A 81 4.27 11.20 3.29
CA THR A 81 3.42 11.47 2.12
C THR A 81 3.70 10.49 0.99
N HIS A 82 2.67 9.90 0.45
CA HIS A 82 2.73 8.97 -0.67
C HIS A 82 3.70 7.80 -0.45
N GLN A 83 4.01 7.48 0.79
CA GLN A 83 5.06 6.50 1.09
C GLN A 83 4.82 5.14 0.43
N ILE A 84 3.64 4.57 0.60
CA ILE A 84 3.37 3.25 0.05
C ILE A 84 3.42 3.28 -1.46
N ARG A 85 2.79 4.28 -2.06
CA ARG A 85 2.71 4.41 -3.50
C ARG A 85 4.09 4.50 -4.13
N ALA A 86 4.92 5.40 -3.62
CA ALA A 86 6.25 5.62 -4.16
C ALA A 86 7.19 4.46 -3.84
N HIS A 87 7.08 3.89 -2.65
CA HIS A 87 7.98 2.82 -2.24
C HIS A 87 7.71 1.54 -3.04
N LEU A 88 6.46 1.18 -3.23
CA LEU A 88 6.14 0.00 -4.03
C LEU A 88 6.56 0.19 -5.50
N ALA A 89 6.39 1.38 -6.04
CA ALA A 89 6.86 1.66 -7.38
C ALA A 89 8.38 1.56 -7.46
N HIS A 90 9.07 2.04 -6.44
CA HIS A 90 10.54 2.03 -6.41
C HIS A 90 11.08 0.59 -6.43
N ILE A 91 10.42 -0.33 -5.77
CA ILE A 91 10.89 -1.72 -5.76
C ILE A 91 10.38 -2.52 -6.97
N GLY A 92 9.67 -1.87 -7.88
CA GLY A 92 9.26 -2.50 -9.14
C GLY A 92 7.84 -3.02 -9.18
N TYR A 93 7.02 -2.75 -8.18
CA TYR A 93 5.64 -3.22 -8.14
C TYR A 93 4.68 -2.05 -7.95
N PRO A 94 4.50 -1.21 -8.98
CA PRO A 94 3.66 -0.02 -8.84
C PRO A 94 2.21 -0.38 -8.64
N ILE A 95 1.51 0.48 -7.91
CA ILE A 95 0.08 0.28 -7.65
C ILE A 95 -0.69 0.56 -8.92
N ILE A 96 -1.62 -0.32 -9.25
CA ILE A 96 -2.48 -0.17 -10.42
C ILE A 96 -3.33 1.09 -10.25
N GLY A 97 -3.42 1.88 -11.28
CA GLY A 97 -4.23 3.10 -11.27
C GLY A 97 -3.52 4.32 -10.75
N ASP A 98 -2.28 4.18 -10.28
CA ASP A 98 -1.55 5.30 -9.75
C ASP A 98 -0.99 6.16 -10.88
N GLY A 99 -1.49 7.38 -11.01
CA GLY A 99 -1.08 8.26 -12.09
C GLY A 99 0.23 8.98 -11.86
N LYS A 100 0.75 8.95 -10.62
CA LYS A 100 2.01 9.63 -10.31
C LYS A 100 3.19 8.68 -10.29
N TYR A 101 3.02 7.52 -9.66
CA TYR A 101 4.12 6.58 -9.46
C TYR A 101 3.94 5.29 -10.23
N GLY A 102 2.79 5.09 -10.83
CA GLY A 102 2.50 3.88 -11.57
C GLY A 102 2.91 3.99 -13.04
N ILE A 103 2.51 3.01 -13.81
CA ILE A 103 2.80 2.94 -15.24
C ILE A 103 1.51 3.27 -15.97
N ASN A 104 1.45 4.43 -16.59
CA ASN A 104 0.21 4.90 -17.22
C ASN A 104 -0.33 3.96 -18.27
N GLN A 105 0.54 3.34 -19.03
CA GLN A 105 0.12 2.41 -20.06
C GLN A 105 -0.57 1.19 -19.45
N ILE A 106 -0.05 0.69 -18.34
CA ILE A 106 -0.64 -0.42 -17.62
C ILE A 106 -1.98 0.00 -17.00
N ASN A 107 -2.02 1.19 -16.39
CA ASN A 107 -3.24 1.70 -15.79
C ASN A 107 -4.36 1.79 -16.81
N LYS A 108 -4.04 2.24 -18.01
CA LYS A 108 -5.01 2.38 -19.07
C LYS A 108 -5.51 1.02 -19.53
N GLN A 109 -4.60 0.06 -19.63
CA GLN A 109 -4.93 -1.28 -20.02
C GLN A 109 -5.91 -1.93 -19.03
N PHE A 110 -5.70 -1.70 -17.73
CA PHE A 110 -6.58 -2.27 -16.73
C PHE A 110 -7.82 -1.42 -16.45
N GLY A 111 -7.87 -0.21 -17.00
CA GLY A 111 -9.05 0.63 -16.86
C GLY A 111 -9.22 1.35 -15.54
N TYR A 112 -8.21 1.41 -14.72
CA TYR A 112 -8.31 2.11 -13.45
C TYR A 112 -7.73 3.52 -13.57
N LYS A 113 -8.47 4.51 -13.04
CA LYS A 113 -8.06 5.91 -13.09
C LYS A 113 -7.41 6.38 -11.80
N TYR A 114 -7.62 5.66 -10.71
CA TYR A 114 -7.11 6.06 -9.39
C TYR A 114 -6.36 4.90 -8.77
N GLN A 115 -5.42 5.22 -7.90
CA GLN A 115 -4.60 4.20 -7.26
C GLN A 115 -5.47 3.24 -6.45
N GLN A 116 -5.24 1.96 -6.62
CA GLN A 116 -5.99 0.92 -5.94
C GLN A 116 -5.34 0.59 -4.61
N LEU A 117 -5.52 1.47 -3.66
CA LEU A 117 -4.96 1.37 -2.33
C LEU A 117 -6.06 1.66 -1.32
N ASN A 118 -6.38 0.71 -0.49
CA ASN A 118 -7.42 0.84 0.53
C ASN A 118 -6.81 0.69 1.91
N SER A 119 -7.36 1.37 2.88
CA SER A 119 -6.90 1.19 4.25
C SER A 119 -8.07 0.82 5.14
N PHE A 120 -7.79 0.09 6.21
CA PHE A 120 -8.79 -0.31 7.16
C PHE A 120 -8.14 -0.57 8.50
N LYS A 121 -8.94 -0.47 9.54
CA LYS A 121 -8.45 -0.72 10.86
C LYS A 121 -8.53 -2.18 11.19
N LEU A 122 -7.51 -2.66 11.93
CA LEU A 122 -7.53 -4.02 12.28
C LEU A 122 -7.93 -4.23 13.67
N GLU A 123 -7.84 -3.19 14.45
CA GLU A 123 -8.02 -3.45 15.83
C GLU A 123 -9.27 -4.05 16.15
N PHE A 124 -10.14 -3.90 15.30
CA PHE A 124 -11.32 -4.36 15.68
C PHE A 124 -11.40 -5.70 15.67
N ASN A 125 -10.63 -6.18 15.22
CA ASN A 125 -10.82 -7.47 15.13
C ASN A 125 -10.96 -7.95 16.34
N PHE A 126 -10.72 -7.26 17.00
CA PHE A 126 -10.80 -7.71 17.97
C PHE A 126 -11.80 -8.18 18.49
N VAL A 127 -12.14 -8.21 18.22
CA VAL A 127 -12.35 -8.59 18.83
C VAL A 127 -13.26 -9.17 19.44
N THR A 128 -13.60 -8.84 19.92
CA THR A 128 -14.29 -9.26 20.87
C THR A 128 -15.54 -9.55 20.45
N ASP A 129 -16.15 -8.96 19.81
CA ASP A 129 -17.39 -9.25 19.40
C ASP A 129 -17.33 -9.62 18.32
N ALA A 130 -16.61 -9.86 18.35
CA ALA A 130 -16.19 -10.49 17.67
C ALA A 130 -16.88 -11.09 16.56
N GLY A 131 -17.44 -12.08 16.59
CA GLY A 131 -18.03 -12.72 15.49
C GLY A 131 -18.63 -11.78 14.49
N ILE A 132 -19.37 -10.84 14.97
CA ILE A 132 -20.03 -9.89 14.09
C ILE A 132 -19.07 -8.97 13.44
N LEU A 133 -18.15 -8.41 14.20
CA LEU A 133 -17.21 -7.46 13.65
C LEU A 133 -16.34 -8.10 12.61
N ASN A 134 -15.89 -9.29 12.86
CA ASN A 134 -15.07 -9.96 11.89
C ASN A 134 -15.84 -10.21 10.61
N TYR A 135 -17.09 -10.57 10.72
CA TYR A 135 -17.90 -10.81 9.54
C TYR A 135 -18.05 -9.52 8.73
N LEU A 136 -18.38 -8.43 9.37
CA LEU A 136 -18.55 -7.17 8.67
C LEU A 136 -17.28 -6.71 8.02
N ASN A 137 -16.20 -6.78 8.75
CA ASN A 137 -14.94 -6.33 8.19
C ASN A 137 -14.50 -7.22 7.05
N GLY A 138 -14.62 -8.50 7.22
CA GLY A 138 -14.27 -9.41 6.15
C GLY A 138 -15.09 -9.18 4.92
N THR A 139 -16.36 -8.93 5.07
CA THR A 139 -17.22 -8.69 3.92
C THR A 139 -16.83 -7.42 3.19
N VAL A 140 -16.64 -6.35 3.92
CA VAL A 140 -16.31 -5.08 3.28
C VAL A 140 -14.97 -5.15 2.58
N ILE A 141 -13.97 -5.72 3.23
CA ILE A 141 -12.65 -5.79 2.65
C ILE A 141 -12.66 -6.69 1.44
N THR A 142 -13.34 -7.81 1.52
CA THR A 142 -13.41 -8.74 0.41
C THR A 142 -14.08 -8.11 -0.80
N GLN A 143 -15.14 -7.37 -0.58
CA GLN A 143 -15.80 -6.70 -1.68
C GLN A 143 -14.90 -5.68 -2.33
N LYS A 144 -14.16 -4.92 -1.54
CA LYS A 144 -13.23 -3.98 -2.12
C LYS A 144 -12.14 -4.67 -2.90
N ALA A 145 -11.64 -5.75 -2.38
CA ALA A 145 -10.61 -6.50 -3.08
C ALA A 145 -11.13 -7.01 -4.42
N LEU A 146 -12.37 -7.47 -4.45
CA LEU A 146 -12.96 -7.92 -5.70
C LEU A 146 -13.13 -6.78 -6.70
N HIS A 147 -13.44 -5.60 -6.19
CA HIS A 147 -13.54 -4.48 -7.08
C HIS A 147 -12.21 -4.10 -7.70
N LEU A 148 -11.12 -4.44 -7.09
CA LEU A 148 -9.81 -4.12 -7.63
C LEU A 148 -9.39 -5.06 -8.74
N ILE A 149 -10.11 -6.12 -8.92
CA ILE A 149 -9.79 -7.10 -9.93
C ILE A 149 -10.73 -6.97 -11.09
#